data_042a29e03550929e1c48a6d2bd7c9297
#
_entry.id   042a29e03550929e1c48a6d2bd7c9297
#
_cell.length_a   1.000
_cell.length_b   1.000
_cell.length_c   1.000
_cell.angle_alpha   90.00
_cell.angle_beta   90.00
_cell.angle_gamma   90.00
#
_symmetry.space_group_name_H-M   'P 1'
#
loop_
_entity.id
_entity.type
_entity.pdbx_description
1 polymer ?
#
loop_
_entity_poly.entity_id
_entity_poly.type
_entity_poly.pdbx_seq_one_letter_code
_entity_poly.pdbx_strand_id
1 'polypeptide(L)'
;MAIEFVDRVTLHVTAGNGGHGCVSVRREKFKPLGGPDGANGGDGGNVVLRVDDQTTTLLPYHRSPHRKADNGGVGKGDLRHGVNGEDLVLLVPEGTVVKTTDGQVLADLMGIGTEFIAARGGRGGLGNAALASTKRKAPGFALLGEPGEERELVLEIKSVADIALVGFPSAGKSSLIAALSAARPKIADYPFTTLKPNLGVVEAGDVRFTVADVPGLIPGAAQGRGLGLEFLRHIERCAALVHVIDMATWESDRDPVGDLHAIEAELAEYEVDVDASGDLLPLTQRPVLVALNKTDLPDGQDMSDMVRSELEASGYRTFEVSAVSHKGLKELSFAMAELVKEERERRAQVEDSPVRQIIRPIAVDDTGFDIVREETAEGPMFRVLGSKPQRWVLQTDFSNDEAVGYLADRLERLGVEEELFAMGAHPGDTIVIGPEDNSVVFDWDPTMVGGAELLGARGTDMRLEDDQRATRKERKAAFHERMDAKAEARAELEAERLAEKRARNEGSDE
;
A
#
# COMPACT_ATOMS: atom_id res chain seq x y z
N MET A 1 -11.66 -26.17 1.38
CA MET A 1 -10.25 -25.71 1.38
C MET A 1 -10.02 -25.06 2.73
N ALA A 2 -8.96 -25.43 3.46
CA ALA A 2 -8.66 -24.78 4.73
C ALA A 2 -8.30 -23.32 4.46
N ILE A 3 -8.97 -22.39 5.11
CA ILE A 3 -8.65 -20.96 5.05
C ILE A 3 -7.37 -20.80 5.88
N GLU A 4 -6.28 -20.40 5.25
CA GLU A 4 -5.02 -20.11 5.92
C GLU A 4 -5.02 -18.66 6.36
N PHE A 5 -4.70 -18.40 7.64
CA PHE A 5 -4.57 -17.03 8.16
C PHE A 5 -3.19 -16.48 7.77
N VAL A 6 -3.15 -15.30 7.16
CA VAL A 6 -1.93 -14.60 6.77
C VAL A 6 -1.95 -13.20 7.38
N ASP A 7 -0.96 -12.93 8.22
CA ASP A 7 -0.78 -11.70 9.00
C ASP A 7 0.25 -10.73 8.40
N ARG A 8 1.11 -11.24 7.51
CA ARG A 8 2.12 -10.45 6.82
C ARG A 8 2.23 -10.86 5.36
N VAL A 9 2.30 -9.87 4.47
CA VAL A 9 2.43 -10.10 3.02
C VAL A 9 3.22 -8.96 2.37
N THR A 10 4.03 -9.31 1.38
CA THR A 10 4.60 -8.34 0.46
C THR A 10 3.64 -8.17 -0.72
N LEU A 11 3.25 -6.94 -1.00
CA LEU A 11 2.32 -6.56 -2.04
C LEU A 11 3.01 -5.69 -3.08
N HIS A 12 2.96 -6.10 -4.34
CA HIS A 12 3.44 -5.32 -5.48
C HIS A 12 2.26 -4.60 -6.11
N VAL A 13 2.23 -3.29 -5.98
CA VAL A 13 1.15 -2.45 -6.51
C VAL A 13 1.64 -1.63 -7.69
N THR A 14 0.89 -1.66 -8.77
CA THR A 14 1.10 -0.84 -9.96
C THR A 14 -0.16 -0.04 -10.21
N ALA A 15 -0.08 1.28 -10.09
CA ALA A 15 -1.18 2.16 -10.44
C ALA A 15 -1.34 2.26 -11.96
N GLY A 16 -2.49 2.74 -12.42
CA GLY A 16 -2.76 2.92 -13.83
C GLY A 16 -1.91 4.02 -14.46
N ASN A 17 -1.45 3.83 -15.66
CA ASN A 17 -0.79 4.88 -16.44
C ASN A 17 -1.81 5.89 -16.95
N GLY A 18 -1.46 7.17 -17.02
CA GLY A 18 -2.24 8.18 -17.69
C GLY A 18 -2.32 7.93 -19.21
N GLY A 19 -3.47 8.19 -19.80
CA GLY A 19 -3.65 8.13 -21.25
C GLY A 19 -2.90 9.26 -21.96
N HIS A 20 -2.40 9.03 -23.16
CA HIS A 20 -1.74 10.07 -23.95
C HIS A 20 -2.76 11.10 -24.47
N GLY A 21 -2.33 12.35 -24.59
CA GLY A 21 -3.06 13.38 -25.32
C GLY A 21 -3.11 13.09 -26.82
N CYS A 22 -4.08 13.68 -27.49
CA CYS A 22 -4.28 13.51 -28.92
C CYS A 22 -3.82 14.73 -29.72
N VAL A 23 -3.21 14.48 -30.88
CA VAL A 23 -2.93 15.51 -31.89
C VAL A 23 -3.96 15.37 -32.98
N SER A 24 -4.89 16.32 -33.07
CA SER A 24 -5.93 16.36 -34.11
C SER A 24 -6.24 17.78 -34.48
N VAL A 25 -6.65 17.96 -35.73
CA VAL A 25 -7.09 19.25 -36.29
C VAL A 25 -8.48 19.07 -36.86
N ARG A 26 -9.39 19.94 -36.46
CA ARG A 26 -10.77 19.93 -36.91
C ARG A 26 -10.85 20.11 -38.41
N ARG A 27 -11.54 19.22 -39.09
CA ARG A 27 -11.76 19.26 -40.55
C ARG A 27 -13.24 19.45 -40.81
N GLU A 28 -13.61 20.65 -41.21
CA GLU A 28 -14.98 20.97 -41.69
C GLU A 28 -14.98 21.30 -43.18
N LYS A 29 -16.08 20.94 -43.83
CA LYS A 29 -16.27 21.28 -45.21
C LYS A 29 -16.25 22.83 -45.37
N PHE A 30 -15.36 23.33 -46.23
CA PHE A 30 -15.11 24.75 -46.46
C PHE A 30 -14.37 25.53 -45.35
N LYS A 31 -13.81 24.85 -44.32
CA LYS A 31 -12.89 25.47 -43.34
C LYS A 31 -11.58 24.71 -43.30
N PRO A 32 -10.59 25.04 -44.14
CA PRO A 32 -9.33 24.31 -44.23
C PRO A 32 -8.50 24.42 -42.93
N LEU A 33 -8.72 25.42 -42.08
CA LEU A 33 -8.00 25.67 -40.82
C LEU A 33 -8.99 25.67 -39.66
N GLY A 34 -9.51 24.48 -39.28
CA GLY A 34 -10.50 24.33 -38.21
C GLY A 34 -9.92 24.47 -36.78
N GLY A 35 -8.60 24.62 -36.63
CA GLY A 35 -7.93 24.69 -35.33
C GLY A 35 -7.68 23.33 -34.70
N PRO A 36 -6.90 23.29 -33.62
CA PRO A 36 -6.63 22.05 -32.90
C PRO A 36 -7.87 21.56 -32.13
N ASP A 37 -8.17 20.28 -32.21
CA ASP A 37 -9.30 19.62 -31.54
C ASP A 37 -8.94 18.30 -30.83
N GLY A 38 -7.66 18.03 -30.70
CA GLY A 38 -7.17 16.88 -29.96
C GLY A 38 -7.37 17.06 -28.46
N ALA A 39 -8.07 16.12 -27.84
CA ALA A 39 -8.41 16.14 -26.43
C ALA A 39 -7.32 15.52 -25.54
N ASN A 40 -7.45 15.74 -24.23
CA ASN A 40 -6.55 15.18 -23.22
C ASN A 40 -6.81 13.68 -23.04
N GLY A 41 -5.77 12.94 -22.63
CA GLY A 41 -5.92 11.60 -22.06
C GLY A 41 -6.61 11.64 -20.70
N GLY A 42 -7.15 10.50 -20.28
CA GLY A 42 -7.70 10.28 -18.95
C GLY A 42 -6.59 9.97 -17.95
N ASP A 43 -6.83 10.23 -16.68
CA ASP A 43 -5.92 9.83 -15.60
C ASP A 43 -5.98 8.33 -15.37
N GLY A 44 -4.87 7.72 -14.92
CA GLY A 44 -4.83 6.32 -14.47
C GLY A 44 -5.49 6.15 -13.11
N GLY A 45 -6.02 4.96 -12.83
CA GLY A 45 -6.61 4.61 -11.54
C GLY A 45 -5.55 4.45 -10.44
N ASN A 46 -5.91 4.81 -9.22
CA ASN A 46 -5.08 4.60 -8.04
C ASN A 46 -5.22 3.17 -7.51
N VAL A 47 -4.24 2.72 -6.71
CA VAL A 47 -4.41 1.55 -5.85
C VAL A 47 -4.64 2.05 -4.43
N VAL A 48 -5.80 1.71 -3.86
CA VAL A 48 -6.24 2.19 -2.54
C VAL A 48 -6.42 1.01 -1.60
N LEU A 49 -5.80 1.04 -0.44
CA LEU A 49 -6.09 0.14 0.68
C LEU A 49 -7.23 0.74 1.49
N ARG A 50 -8.27 -0.06 1.78
CA ARG A 50 -9.41 0.37 2.60
C ARG A 50 -9.67 -0.65 3.69
N VAL A 51 -9.86 -0.16 4.91
CA VAL A 51 -10.20 -1.00 6.06
C VAL A 51 -11.65 -1.50 5.92
N ASP A 52 -11.82 -2.81 6.11
CA ASP A 52 -13.09 -3.51 6.04
C ASP A 52 -13.27 -4.42 7.25
N ASP A 53 -14.45 -4.36 7.88
CA ASP A 53 -14.79 -5.09 9.11
C ASP A 53 -14.95 -6.59 8.90
N GLN A 54 -15.24 -7.04 7.68
CA GLN A 54 -15.39 -8.46 7.35
C GLN A 54 -14.08 -9.11 6.90
N THR A 55 -13.07 -8.30 6.63
CA THR A 55 -11.75 -8.79 6.23
C THR A 55 -10.89 -9.05 7.47
N THR A 56 -10.53 -10.31 7.72
CA THR A 56 -9.77 -10.72 8.92
C THR A 56 -8.35 -11.23 8.61
N THR A 57 -7.95 -11.32 7.34
CA THR A 57 -6.67 -11.92 6.92
C THR A 57 -6.16 -11.29 5.63
N LEU A 58 -4.84 -11.29 5.44
CA LEU A 58 -4.18 -10.85 4.22
C LEU A 58 -4.00 -11.99 3.19
N LEU A 59 -4.65 -13.14 3.39
CA LEU A 59 -4.54 -14.31 2.50
C LEU A 59 -4.83 -14.01 1.02
N PRO A 60 -5.80 -13.17 0.63
CA PRO A 60 -6.05 -12.84 -0.77
C PRO A 60 -4.83 -12.23 -1.46
N TYR A 61 -4.01 -11.48 -0.70
CA TYR A 61 -2.80 -10.82 -1.19
C TYR A 61 -1.57 -11.76 -1.20
N HIS A 62 -1.52 -12.72 -0.28
CA HIS A 62 -0.53 -13.78 -0.33
C HIS A 62 -0.67 -14.66 -1.58
N ARG A 63 -1.91 -14.95 -2.00
CA ARG A 63 -2.19 -15.74 -3.21
C ARG A 63 -1.99 -14.97 -4.51
N SER A 64 -2.23 -13.67 -4.48
CA SER A 64 -2.11 -12.77 -5.64
C SER A 64 -1.44 -11.48 -5.20
N PRO A 65 -0.10 -11.46 -5.08
CA PRO A 65 0.63 -10.32 -4.56
C PRO A 65 0.72 -9.14 -5.55
N HIS A 66 0.55 -9.40 -6.84
CA HIS A 66 0.59 -8.35 -7.86
C HIS A 66 -0.80 -7.77 -8.08
N ARG A 67 -0.92 -6.46 -7.88
CA ARG A 67 -2.18 -5.71 -8.03
C ARG A 67 -1.97 -4.53 -8.95
N LYS A 68 -2.81 -4.42 -9.96
CA LYS A 68 -2.71 -3.37 -10.97
C LYS A 68 -4.06 -2.69 -11.17
N ALA A 69 -4.07 -1.34 -11.12
CA ALA A 69 -5.22 -0.52 -11.43
C ALA A 69 -5.32 -0.26 -12.95
N ASP A 70 -6.45 0.22 -13.40
CA ASP A 70 -6.72 0.48 -14.80
C ASP A 70 -6.00 1.72 -15.32
N ASN A 71 -5.56 1.65 -16.58
CA ASN A 71 -4.95 2.79 -17.26
C ASN A 71 -6.01 3.79 -17.72
N GLY A 72 -5.64 5.06 -17.79
CA GLY A 72 -6.42 6.08 -18.43
C GLY A 72 -6.52 5.89 -19.95
N GLY A 73 -7.65 6.21 -20.50
CA GLY A 73 -7.90 6.16 -21.94
C GLY A 73 -7.16 7.26 -22.70
N VAL A 74 -6.78 6.99 -23.96
CA VAL A 74 -6.13 7.97 -24.84
C VAL A 74 -7.16 9.02 -25.28
N GLY A 75 -6.75 10.29 -25.34
CA GLY A 75 -7.53 11.37 -25.93
C GLY A 75 -7.83 11.12 -27.41
N LYS A 76 -8.91 11.70 -27.91
CA LYS A 76 -9.35 11.57 -29.31
C LYS A 76 -9.61 12.95 -29.93
N GLY A 77 -9.78 12.97 -31.25
CA GLY A 77 -10.26 14.18 -31.94
C GLY A 77 -11.67 14.59 -31.53
N ASP A 78 -12.14 15.70 -32.02
CA ASP A 78 -13.44 16.31 -31.68
C ASP A 78 -13.58 16.63 -30.18
N LEU A 79 -12.50 17.01 -29.51
CA LEU A 79 -12.41 17.30 -28.05
C LEU A 79 -12.94 16.18 -27.15
N ARG A 80 -12.84 14.94 -27.59
CA ARG A 80 -13.23 13.77 -26.79
C ARG A 80 -12.11 13.33 -25.88
N HIS A 81 -12.24 13.66 -24.57
CA HIS A 81 -11.28 13.25 -23.55
C HIS A 81 -11.24 11.74 -23.37
N GLY A 82 -10.07 11.24 -22.99
CA GLY A 82 -9.92 9.86 -22.54
C GLY A 82 -10.70 9.61 -21.25
N VAL A 83 -11.20 8.40 -21.08
CA VAL A 83 -11.85 7.97 -19.83
C VAL A 83 -10.78 7.78 -18.78
N ASN A 84 -11.04 8.19 -17.54
CA ASN A 84 -10.14 7.89 -16.41
C ASN A 84 -10.17 6.38 -16.09
N GLY A 85 -9.05 5.85 -15.69
CA GLY A 85 -8.95 4.49 -15.15
C GLY A 85 -9.71 4.37 -13.83
N GLU A 86 -10.27 3.21 -13.57
CA GLU A 86 -10.94 2.94 -12.30
C GLU A 86 -9.91 2.68 -11.20
N ASP A 87 -10.18 3.20 -9.99
CA ASP A 87 -9.37 2.94 -8.81
C ASP A 87 -9.53 1.48 -8.37
N LEU A 88 -8.42 0.85 -8.05
CA LEU A 88 -8.41 -0.50 -7.48
C LEU A 88 -8.45 -0.42 -5.96
N VAL A 89 -9.60 -0.74 -5.38
CA VAL A 89 -9.76 -0.80 -3.92
C VAL A 89 -9.42 -2.20 -3.41
N LEU A 90 -8.48 -2.27 -2.48
CA LEU A 90 -8.01 -3.49 -1.82
C LEU A 90 -8.47 -3.45 -0.36
N LEU A 91 -9.32 -4.39 0.03
CA LEU A 91 -9.86 -4.47 1.38
C LEU A 91 -8.84 -5.11 2.32
N VAL A 92 -8.56 -4.45 3.44
CA VAL A 92 -7.61 -4.91 4.46
C VAL A 92 -8.26 -4.94 5.85
N PRO A 93 -7.77 -5.81 6.76
CA PRO A 93 -8.23 -5.83 8.13
C PRO A 93 -7.90 -4.53 8.86
N GLU A 94 -8.70 -4.20 9.87
CA GLU A 94 -8.38 -3.13 10.83
C GLU A 94 -7.04 -3.43 11.54
N GLY A 95 -6.24 -2.37 11.80
CA GLY A 95 -4.91 -2.50 12.38
C GLY A 95 -3.84 -2.99 11.40
N THR A 96 -4.11 -2.92 10.10
CA THR A 96 -3.09 -3.18 9.08
C THR A 96 -2.10 -2.03 9.00
N VAL A 97 -0.83 -2.33 9.22
CA VAL A 97 0.28 -1.39 9.06
C VAL A 97 0.89 -1.57 7.68
N VAL A 98 1.02 -0.45 6.98
CA VAL A 98 1.67 -0.38 5.67
C VAL A 98 3.11 0.08 5.86
N LYS A 99 4.07 -0.71 5.42
CA LYS A 99 5.51 -0.43 5.52
C LYS A 99 6.15 -0.48 4.14
N THR A 100 7.27 0.22 3.99
CA THR A 100 8.20 -0.01 2.87
C THR A 100 8.97 -1.32 3.11
N THR A 101 9.67 -1.81 2.08
CA THR A 101 10.57 -2.97 2.19
C THR A 101 11.69 -2.76 3.21
N ASP A 102 12.11 -1.50 3.42
CA ASP A 102 13.13 -1.09 4.39
C ASP A 102 12.60 -1.03 5.83
N GLY A 103 11.29 -1.31 6.02
CA GLY A 103 10.66 -1.32 7.34
C GLY A 103 10.10 0.04 7.81
N GLN A 104 10.19 1.10 7.01
CA GLN A 104 9.61 2.39 7.35
C GLN A 104 8.07 2.29 7.32
N VAL A 105 7.41 2.73 8.39
CA VAL A 105 5.95 2.79 8.47
C VAL A 105 5.43 3.98 7.64
N LEU A 106 4.58 3.67 6.66
CA LEU A 106 3.91 4.65 5.80
C LEU A 106 2.52 5.03 6.34
N ALA A 107 1.78 4.04 6.85
CA ALA A 107 0.45 4.24 7.41
C ALA A 107 0.12 3.15 8.45
N ASP A 108 -0.74 3.50 9.40
CA ASP A 108 -1.39 2.61 10.35
C ASP A 108 -2.89 2.73 10.11
N LEU A 109 -3.50 1.68 9.58
CA LEU A 109 -4.87 1.71 9.11
C LEU A 109 -5.81 1.27 10.23
N MET A 110 -6.33 2.24 10.96
CA MET A 110 -7.27 2.07 12.07
C MET A 110 -8.61 2.66 11.66
N GLY A 111 -9.68 2.03 12.13
CA GLY A 111 -11.04 2.47 11.85
C GLY A 111 -11.60 1.97 10.50
N ILE A 112 -12.86 1.53 10.54
CA ILE A 112 -13.57 0.99 9.36
C ILE A 112 -13.72 2.09 8.32
N GLY A 113 -13.42 1.78 7.07
CA GLY A 113 -13.50 2.73 5.96
C GLY A 113 -12.29 3.65 5.79
N THR A 114 -11.29 3.58 6.69
CA THR A 114 -10.03 4.34 6.53
C THR A 114 -9.33 3.91 5.24
N GLU A 115 -8.89 4.90 4.46
CA GLU A 115 -8.26 4.69 3.17
C GLU A 115 -6.80 5.17 3.16
N PHE A 116 -5.96 4.44 2.43
CA PHE A 116 -4.60 4.81 2.13
C PHE A 116 -4.29 4.58 0.65
N ILE A 117 -3.78 5.60 -0.02
CA ILE A 117 -3.36 5.49 -1.42
C ILE A 117 -2.00 4.80 -1.46
N ALA A 118 -2.01 3.52 -1.81
CA ALA A 118 -0.82 2.68 -1.90
C ALA A 118 0.07 3.05 -3.10
N ALA A 119 -0.55 3.37 -4.24
CA ALA A 119 0.11 3.87 -5.43
C ALA A 119 -0.82 4.82 -6.19
N ARG A 120 -0.28 5.93 -6.67
CA ARG A 120 -1.03 6.96 -7.40
C ARG A 120 -1.02 6.71 -8.89
N GLY A 121 -2.18 6.87 -9.52
CA GLY A 121 -2.32 6.84 -10.97
C GLY A 121 -1.56 7.98 -11.66
N GLY A 122 -1.05 7.70 -12.83
CA GLY A 122 -0.41 8.70 -13.68
C GLY A 122 -1.44 9.67 -14.24
N ARG A 123 -1.05 10.94 -14.42
CA ARG A 123 -1.91 11.95 -15.01
C ARG A 123 -2.03 11.79 -16.52
N GLY A 124 -3.19 12.04 -17.06
CA GLY A 124 -3.41 12.09 -18.49
C GLY A 124 -2.63 13.22 -19.18
N GLY A 125 -2.08 12.94 -20.36
CA GLY A 125 -1.36 13.90 -21.18
C GLY A 125 -2.33 14.93 -21.80
N LEU A 126 -1.85 16.15 -21.96
CA LEU A 126 -2.64 17.21 -22.60
C LEU A 126 -2.67 17.03 -24.11
N GLY A 127 -3.85 17.15 -24.71
CA GLY A 127 -4.03 17.20 -26.16
C GLY A 127 -3.62 18.54 -26.75
N ASN A 128 -3.44 18.58 -28.07
CA ASN A 128 -2.98 19.79 -28.74
C ASN A 128 -3.96 20.98 -28.64
N ALA A 129 -5.25 20.73 -28.41
CA ALA A 129 -6.22 21.80 -28.16
C ALA A 129 -5.95 22.53 -26.84
N ALA A 130 -5.53 21.80 -25.78
CA ALA A 130 -5.19 22.37 -24.49
C ALA A 130 -3.82 23.09 -24.50
N LEU A 131 -2.93 22.71 -25.42
CA LEU A 131 -1.59 23.30 -25.59
C LEU A 131 -1.59 24.52 -26.52
N ALA A 132 -2.73 24.81 -27.17
CA ALA A 132 -2.86 25.95 -28.05
C ALA A 132 -2.69 27.27 -27.28
N SER A 133 -1.96 28.20 -27.88
CA SER A 133 -1.71 29.53 -27.32
C SER A 133 -1.66 30.58 -28.42
N THR A 134 -1.59 31.85 -28.05
CA THR A 134 -1.46 32.96 -29.03
C THR A 134 -0.19 32.84 -29.88
N LYS A 135 0.89 32.28 -29.33
CA LYS A 135 2.14 32.01 -30.05
C LYS A 135 2.07 30.72 -30.87
N ARG A 136 1.44 29.67 -30.34
CA ARG A 136 1.27 28.35 -30.97
C ARG A 136 -0.21 28.06 -31.17
N LYS A 137 -0.77 28.53 -32.33
CA LYS A 137 -2.21 28.41 -32.59
C LYS A 137 -2.70 27.00 -32.86
N ALA A 138 -1.86 26.14 -33.42
CA ALA A 138 -2.17 24.74 -33.72
C ALA A 138 -0.91 23.85 -33.46
N PRO A 139 -0.61 23.50 -32.21
CA PRO A 139 0.53 22.64 -31.91
C PRO A 139 0.47 21.31 -32.66
N GLY A 140 1.57 20.88 -33.25
CA GLY A 140 1.71 19.59 -33.94
C GLY A 140 2.02 18.43 -33.02
N PHE A 141 1.93 18.64 -31.69
CA PHE A 141 2.24 17.67 -30.65
C PHE A 141 1.19 17.65 -29.54
N ALA A 142 1.20 16.60 -28.75
CA ALA A 142 0.47 16.45 -27.50
C ALA A 142 1.41 15.88 -26.43
N LEU A 143 1.05 16.01 -25.17
CA LEU A 143 1.82 15.44 -24.08
C LEU A 143 1.47 13.95 -23.89
N LEU A 144 2.47 13.17 -23.54
CA LEU A 144 2.29 11.78 -23.12
C LEU A 144 1.61 11.75 -21.74
N GLY A 145 0.88 10.68 -21.45
CA GLY A 145 0.41 10.40 -20.10
C GLY A 145 1.57 10.00 -19.21
N GLU A 146 1.49 10.39 -17.95
CA GLU A 146 2.48 10.02 -16.94
C GLU A 146 2.36 8.53 -16.61
N PRO A 147 3.47 7.84 -16.30
CA PRO A 147 3.40 6.50 -15.75
C PRO A 147 2.75 6.52 -14.37
N GLY A 148 1.98 5.47 -14.04
CA GLY A 148 1.50 5.25 -12.69
C GLY A 148 2.64 4.87 -11.75
N GLU A 149 2.45 5.12 -10.47
CA GLU A 149 3.42 4.70 -9.45
C GLU A 149 3.48 3.18 -9.34
N GLU A 150 4.68 2.64 -9.19
CA GLU A 150 4.93 1.25 -8.85
C GLU A 150 5.60 1.20 -7.48
N ARG A 151 5.04 0.43 -6.58
CA ARG A 151 5.57 0.28 -5.21
C ARG A 151 5.53 -1.16 -4.74
N GLU A 152 6.52 -1.52 -3.96
CA GLU A 152 6.54 -2.73 -3.17
C GLU A 152 6.29 -2.37 -1.71
N LEU A 153 5.24 -2.93 -1.13
CA LEU A 153 4.75 -2.62 0.22
C LEU A 153 4.68 -3.89 1.05
N VAL A 154 5.00 -3.78 2.32
CA VAL A 154 4.79 -4.83 3.30
C VAL A 154 3.56 -4.47 4.13
N LEU A 155 2.53 -5.31 4.04
CA LEU A 155 1.35 -5.22 4.89
C LEU A 155 1.52 -6.15 6.08
N GLU A 156 1.26 -5.65 7.28
CA GLU A 156 1.37 -6.42 8.53
C GLU A 156 0.19 -6.06 9.45
N ILE A 157 -0.50 -7.06 9.95
CA ILE A 157 -1.61 -6.85 10.88
C ILE A 157 -1.05 -6.74 12.30
N LYS A 158 -1.26 -5.60 12.96
CA LYS A 158 -0.85 -5.37 14.36
C LYS A 158 -1.86 -5.94 15.37
N SER A 159 -3.14 -6.01 15.00
CA SER A 159 -4.17 -6.54 15.87
C SER A 159 -4.14 -8.05 15.84
N VAL A 160 -3.89 -8.66 17.00
CA VAL A 160 -3.71 -10.12 17.09
C VAL A 160 -5.05 -10.84 17.04
N ALA A 161 -6.09 -10.31 17.70
CA ALA A 161 -7.41 -10.93 17.75
C ALA A 161 -8.51 -9.97 18.19
N ASP A 162 -9.75 -10.27 17.78
CA ASP A 162 -10.94 -9.63 18.32
C ASP A 162 -11.28 -10.15 19.72
N ILE A 163 -11.05 -11.45 19.97
CA ILE A 163 -11.29 -12.14 21.24
C ILE A 163 -10.02 -12.80 21.73
N ALA A 164 -9.68 -12.63 23.01
CA ALA A 164 -8.57 -13.33 23.64
C ALA A 164 -9.08 -14.43 24.59
N LEU A 165 -8.59 -15.66 24.42
CA LEU A 165 -8.79 -16.74 25.40
C LEU A 165 -7.72 -16.68 26.46
N VAL A 166 -8.13 -16.48 27.69
CA VAL A 166 -7.26 -16.47 28.88
C VAL A 166 -7.59 -17.64 29.80
N GLY A 167 -6.61 -18.19 30.44
CA GLY A 167 -6.81 -19.35 31.32
C GLY A 167 -5.48 -20.05 31.63
N PHE A 168 -5.49 -20.89 32.64
CA PHE A 168 -4.33 -21.66 33.02
C PHE A 168 -3.81 -22.62 31.94
N PRO A 169 -2.56 -23.07 32.00
CA PRO A 169 -2.06 -24.14 31.17
C PRO A 169 -2.97 -25.38 31.29
N SER A 170 -3.18 -26.08 30.17
CA SER A 170 -4.03 -27.29 30.10
C SER A 170 -5.56 -27.06 30.26
N ALA A 171 -6.04 -25.81 30.44
CA ALA A 171 -7.48 -25.53 30.47
C ALA A 171 -8.18 -25.81 29.13
N GLY A 172 -7.43 -26.10 28.07
CA GLY A 172 -7.97 -26.50 26.77
C GLY A 172 -8.19 -25.34 25.80
N LYS A 173 -7.55 -24.17 26.01
CA LYS A 173 -7.66 -22.98 25.14
C LYS A 173 -7.36 -23.29 23.67
N SER A 174 -6.20 -23.88 23.40
CA SER A 174 -5.80 -24.23 22.02
C SER A 174 -6.73 -25.26 21.37
N SER A 175 -7.26 -26.22 22.16
CA SER A 175 -8.26 -27.17 21.69
C SER A 175 -9.60 -26.49 21.38
N LEU A 176 -9.97 -25.51 22.21
CA LEU A 176 -11.19 -24.72 22.03
C LEU A 176 -11.11 -23.88 20.74
N ILE A 177 -9.97 -23.23 20.49
CA ILE A 177 -9.74 -22.53 19.21
C ILE A 177 -9.86 -23.48 18.03
N ALA A 178 -9.24 -24.64 18.11
CA ALA A 178 -9.30 -25.65 17.04
C ALA A 178 -10.73 -26.13 16.76
N ALA A 179 -11.56 -26.23 17.79
CA ALA A 179 -12.96 -26.65 17.69
C ALA A 179 -13.90 -25.55 17.19
N LEU A 180 -13.62 -24.28 17.53
CA LEU A 180 -14.43 -23.10 17.13
C LEU A 180 -14.04 -22.60 15.75
N SER A 181 -12.79 -22.77 15.33
CA SER A 181 -12.28 -22.16 14.10
C SER A 181 -12.84 -22.84 12.85
N ALA A 182 -13.37 -22.04 11.93
CA ALA A 182 -13.78 -22.46 10.58
C ALA A 182 -12.56 -22.89 9.73
N ALA A 183 -11.35 -22.56 10.17
CA ALA A 183 -10.09 -22.88 9.51
C ALA A 183 -9.14 -23.60 10.48
N ARG A 184 -8.11 -24.31 9.97
CA ARG A 184 -7.05 -24.82 10.84
C ARG A 184 -6.35 -23.66 11.54
N PRO A 185 -6.29 -23.66 12.89
CA PRO A 185 -5.56 -22.63 13.63
C PRO A 185 -4.11 -22.56 13.16
N LYS A 186 -3.58 -21.36 13.04
CA LYS A 186 -2.18 -21.10 12.69
C LYS A 186 -1.42 -20.78 13.96
N ILE A 187 -0.27 -21.39 14.12
CA ILE A 187 0.73 -20.93 15.08
C ILE A 187 1.38 -19.70 14.44
N ALA A 188 1.11 -18.52 14.98
CA ALA A 188 1.63 -17.27 14.43
C ALA A 188 3.05 -17.02 14.94
N ASP A 189 3.98 -16.75 14.02
CA ASP A 189 5.36 -16.36 14.31
C ASP A 189 5.45 -14.83 14.41
N TYR A 190 5.22 -14.28 15.60
CA TYR A 190 5.46 -12.88 15.86
C TYR A 190 6.91 -12.65 16.31
N PRO A 191 7.66 -11.74 15.67
CA PRO A 191 9.08 -11.52 15.95
C PRO A 191 9.35 -10.99 17.38
N PHE A 192 8.29 -10.61 18.09
CA PHE A 192 8.32 -10.07 19.45
C PHE A 192 7.74 -11.04 20.52
N THR A 193 7.29 -12.26 20.12
CA THR A 193 6.79 -13.26 21.08
C THR A 193 7.70 -14.47 21.12
N THR A 194 8.14 -14.86 22.33
CA THR A 194 8.89 -16.10 22.55
C THR A 194 7.97 -17.33 22.53
N LEU A 195 6.67 -17.13 22.78
CA LEU A 195 5.62 -18.14 22.64
C LEU A 195 4.69 -17.75 21.51
N LYS A 196 4.47 -18.67 20.59
CA LYS A 196 3.64 -18.48 19.41
C LYS A 196 2.16 -18.69 19.74
N PRO A 197 1.29 -17.65 19.63
CA PRO A 197 -0.13 -17.83 19.89
C PRO A 197 -0.80 -18.67 18.80
N ASN A 198 -1.81 -19.42 19.18
CA ASN A 198 -2.70 -20.05 18.21
C ASN A 198 -3.80 -19.04 17.83
N LEU A 199 -3.93 -18.76 16.55
CA LEU A 199 -4.98 -17.91 16.01
C LEU A 199 -6.01 -18.75 15.28
N GLY A 200 -7.29 -18.46 15.52
CA GLY A 200 -8.42 -19.05 14.81
C GLY A 200 -9.37 -18.00 14.27
N VAL A 201 -9.99 -18.26 13.12
CA VAL A 201 -11.07 -17.44 12.58
C VAL A 201 -12.38 -18.12 12.87
N VAL A 202 -13.28 -17.44 13.56
CA VAL A 202 -14.60 -17.92 13.94
C VAL A 202 -15.66 -17.23 13.10
N GLU A 203 -16.65 -18.00 12.64
CA GLU A 203 -17.82 -17.51 11.93
C GLU A 203 -19.06 -17.83 12.77
N ALA A 204 -19.81 -16.80 13.18
CA ALA A 204 -21.04 -16.94 13.93
C ALA A 204 -22.14 -16.05 13.32
N GLY A 205 -23.03 -16.66 12.56
CA GLY A 205 -24.02 -15.96 11.76
C GLY A 205 -23.36 -15.18 10.62
N ASP A 206 -23.58 -13.88 10.62
CA ASP A 206 -23.04 -12.90 9.66
C ASP A 206 -21.75 -12.24 10.15
N VAL A 207 -21.31 -12.54 11.38
CA VAL A 207 -20.11 -11.95 11.98
C VAL A 207 -18.92 -12.90 11.86
N ARG A 208 -17.82 -12.39 11.30
CA ARG A 208 -16.53 -13.07 11.26
C ARG A 208 -15.54 -12.33 12.15
N PHE A 209 -14.83 -13.06 13.00
CA PHE A 209 -13.87 -12.49 13.94
C PHE A 209 -12.71 -13.44 14.24
N THR A 210 -11.63 -12.89 14.80
CA THR A 210 -10.42 -13.63 15.15
C THR A 210 -10.36 -13.91 16.65
N VAL A 211 -9.91 -15.13 17.01
CA VAL A 211 -9.71 -15.57 18.39
C VAL A 211 -8.25 -15.97 18.57
N ALA A 212 -7.61 -15.47 19.65
CA ALA A 212 -6.24 -15.81 19.99
C ALA A 212 -6.17 -16.57 21.35
N ASP A 213 -5.26 -17.55 21.42
CA ASP A 213 -4.84 -18.16 22.67
C ASP A 213 -3.79 -17.27 23.35
N VAL A 214 -4.03 -16.89 24.60
CA VAL A 214 -3.03 -16.20 25.45
C VAL A 214 -2.17 -17.25 26.12
N PRO A 215 -0.95 -17.54 25.63
CA PRO A 215 -0.07 -18.48 26.28
C PRO A 215 0.57 -17.87 27.54
N GLY A 216 0.60 -18.64 28.64
CA GLY A 216 1.49 -18.33 29.74
C GLY A 216 1.06 -17.27 30.75
N LEU A 217 -0.25 -17.00 30.90
CA LEU A 217 -0.73 -16.36 32.12
C LEU A 217 -0.59 -17.34 33.27
N ILE A 218 0.53 -17.25 33.97
CA ILE A 218 0.87 -18.02 35.20
C ILE A 218 1.00 -16.96 36.29
N PRO A 219 0.50 -17.19 37.49
CA PRO A 219 0.66 -16.27 38.63
C PRO A 219 2.13 -15.82 38.81
N GLY A 220 2.34 -14.47 38.82
CA GLY A 220 3.67 -13.86 38.90
C GLY A 220 4.28 -13.47 37.56
N ALA A 221 3.52 -13.52 36.43
CA ALA A 221 3.98 -13.06 35.12
C ALA A 221 4.15 -11.54 35.12
N ALA A 222 3.28 -10.77 35.76
CA ALA A 222 3.39 -9.34 35.92
C ALA A 222 4.64 -8.86 36.64
N GLN A 223 5.24 -9.70 37.52
CA GLN A 223 6.48 -9.41 38.23
C GLN A 223 7.76 -9.74 37.44
N GLY A 224 7.67 -9.91 36.13
CA GLY A 224 8.83 -10.21 35.27
C GLY A 224 9.35 -11.65 35.33
N ARG A 225 8.62 -12.55 35.99
CA ARG A 225 8.95 -13.99 36.06
C ARG A 225 8.30 -14.84 34.98
N GLY A 226 7.53 -14.20 34.06
CA GLY A 226 6.84 -14.87 32.96
C GLY A 226 6.84 -14.04 31.68
N LEU A 227 6.55 -14.69 30.56
CA LEU A 227 6.53 -14.12 29.21
C LEU A 227 5.27 -13.27 28.92
N GLY A 228 4.50 -12.91 29.97
CA GLY A 228 3.13 -12.37 29.83
C GLY A 228 3.03 -10.92 29.34
N LEU A 229 3.92 -10.01 29.75
CA LEU A 229 3.75 -8.57 29.52
C LEU A 229 3.78 -8.17 28.05
N GLU A 230 4.67 -8.73 27.26
CA GLU A 230 4.74 -8.44 25.83
C GLU A 230 3.52 -8.96 25.09
N PHE A 231 2.96 -10.07 25.52
CA PHE A 231 1.76 -10.64 24.92
C PHE A 231 0.50 -9.87 25.32
N LEU A 232 0.39 -9.35 26.56
CA LEU A 232 -0.73 -8.55 27.02
C LEU A 232 -0.92 -7.29 26.18
N ARG A 233 0.15 -6.67 25.66
CA ARG A 233 0.08 -5.55 24.71
C ARG A 233 -0.69 -5.88 23.42
N HIS A 234 -0.70 -7.14 23.02
CA HIS A 234 -1.37 -7.59 21.80
C HIS A 234 -2.87 -7.82 22.00
N ILE A 235 -3.28 -8.11 23.26
CA ILE A 235 -4.69 -8.26 23.61
C ILE A 235 -5.33 -6.97 24.12
N GLU A 236 -4.56 -5.90 24.29
CA GLU A 236 -5.10 -4.58 24.64
C GLU A 236 -6.18 -4.07 23.66
N ARG A 237 -6.19 -4.60 22.45
CA ARG A 237 -7.15 -4.22 21.40
C ARG A 237 -8.29 -5.20 21.20
N CYS A 238 -8.35 -6.30 21.97
CA CYS A 238 -9.44 -7.26 21.88
C CYS A 238 -10.76 -6.62 22.30
N ALA A 239 -11.86 -7.01 21.66
CA ALA A 239 -13.21 -6.56 22.02
C ALA A 239 -13.64 -7.13 23.36
N ALA A 240 -13.29 -8.41 23.63
CA ALA A 240 -13.66 -9.09 24.88
C ALA A 240 -12.63 -10.17 25.24
N LEU A 241 -12.67 -10.62 26.50
CA LEU A 241 -11.90 -11.72 27.04
C LEU A 241 -12.81 -12.93 27.28
N VAL A 242 -12.29 -14.12 27.05
CA VAL A 242 -12.95 -15.39 27.42
C VAL A 242 -12.07 -16.14 28.39
N HIS A 243 -12.48 -16.23 29.64
CA HIS A 243 -11.82 -17.04 30.65
C HIS A 243 -12.17 -18.49 30.43
N VAL A 244 -11.18 -19.32 30.11
CA VAL A 244 -11.35 -20.76 29.91
C VAL A 244 -10.92 -21.47 31.18
N ILE A 245 -11.88 -22.09 31.88
CA ILE A 245 -11.66 -22.76 33.15
C ILE A 245 -11.80 -24.28 32.94
N ASP A 246 -10.87 -25.02 33.53
CA ASP A 246 -10.87 -26.47 33.53
C ASP A 246 -11.78 -27.02 34.61
N MET A 247 -12.89 -27.64 34.22
CA MET A 247 -13.84 -28.24 35.16
C MET A 247 -13.42 -29.67 35.62
N ALA A 248 -12.44 -30.27 34.96
CA ALA A 248 -11.99 -31.62 35.24
C ALA A 248 -10.52 -31.63 35.74
N THR A 249 -10.14 -30.64 36.54
CA THR A 249 -8.78 -30.59 37.09
C THR A 249 -8.54 -31.68 38.14
N TRP A 250 -7.42 -32.40 38.02
CA TRP A 250 -6.99 -33.45 38.95
C TRP A 250 -6.02 -32.93 40.00
N GLU A 251 -5.63 -31.66 39.92
CA GLU A 251 -4.72 -31.05 40.87
C GLU A 251 -5.50 -30.63 42.13
N SER A 252 -5.18 -31.25 43.26
CA SER A 252 -5.92 -31.12 44.54
C SER A 252 -5.91 -29.73 45.16
N ASP A 253 -4.99 -28.85 44.70
CA ASP A 253 -4.84 -27.48 45.24
C ASP A 253 -5.43 -26.41 44.31
N ARG A 254 -6.16 -26.77 43.23
CA ARG A 254 -6.76 -25.84 42.29
C ARG A 254 -8.28 -25.85 42.42
N ASP A 255 -8.82 -24.64 42.55
CA ASP A 255 -10.25 -24.36 42.59
C ASP A 255 -10.64 -23.52 41.38
N PRO A 256 -11.66 -23.91 40.60
CA PRO A 256 -12.10 -23.16 39.40
C PRO A 256 -12.39 -21.68 39.61
N VAL A 257 -12.98 -21.32 40.75
CA VAL A 257 -13.28 -19.91 41.09
C VAL A 257 -12.00 -19.18 41.48
N GLY A 258 -11.12 -19.86 42.24
CA GLY A 258 -9.79 -19.33 42.57
C GLY A 258 -8.90 -19.12 41.34
N ASP A 259 -9.00 -19.99 40.33
CA ASP A 259 -8.30 -19.83 39.06
C ASP A 259 -8.78 -18.59 38.31
N LEU A 260 -10.08 -18.31 38.27
CA LEU A 260 -10.65 -17.11 37.66
C LEU A 260 -10.11 -15.84 38.34
N HIS A 261 -10.19 -15.77 39.67
CA HIS A 261 -9.71 -14.61 40.42
C HIS A 261 -8.21 -14.40 40.31
N ALA A 262 -7.42 -15.46 40.22
CA ALA A 262 -5.99 -15.36 40.03
C ALA A 262 -5.63 -14.73 38.67
N ILE A 263 -6.37 -15.08 37.60
CA ILE A 263 -6.20 -14.49 36.26
C ILE A 263 -6.61 -13.01 36.28
N GLU A 264 -7.73 -12.69 36.92
CA GLU A 264 -8.20 -11.30 37.01
C GLU A 264 -7.24 -10.41 37.81
N ALA A 265 -6.66 -10.92 38.88
CA ALA A 265 -5.62 -10.23 39.63
C ALA A 265 -4.38 -9.94 38.78
N GLU A 266 -3.95 -10.91 37.97
CA GLU A 266 -2.82 -10.74 37.05
C GLU A 266 -3.12 -9.71 35.96
N LEU A 267 -4.34 -9.71 35.40
CA LEU A 267 -4.77 -8.71 34.42
C LEU A 267 -4.90 -7.32 35.05
N ALA A 268 -5.24 -7.22 36.33
CA ALA A 268 -5.34 -5.96 37.05
C ALA A 268 -3.97 -5.33 37.39
N GLU A 269 -2.91 -6.16 37.53
CA GLU A 269 -1.54 -5.67 37.72
C GLU A 269 -0.93 -5.12 36.42
N TYR A 270 -1.56 -5.38 35.27
CA TYR A 270 -1.10 -4.89 33.99
C TYR A 270 -1.53 -3.44 33.78
N GLU A 271 -0.58 -2.51 33.82
CA GLU A 271 -0.81 -1.11 33.48
C GLU A 271 -0.82 -0.94 31.96
N VAL A 272 -1.94 -0.46 31.44
CA VAL A 272 -2.07 -0.12 30.01
C VAL A 272 -1.23 1.12 29.73
N ASP A 273 -0.38 1.05 28.73
CA ASP A 273 0.35 2.22 28.21
C ASP A 273 -0.64 3.12 27.45
N VAL A 274 -1.34 3.97 28.21
CA VAL A 274 -2.46 4.81 27.76
C VAL A 274 -2.03 5.90 26.75
N ASP A 275 -0.71 6.10 26.55
CA ASP A 275 -0.15 7.23 25.81
C ASP A 275 -0.32 7.16 24.27
N ALA A 276 -0.79 6.06 23.72
CA ALA A 276 -0.77 5.91 22.24
C ALA A 276 -2.11 6.23 21.54
N SER A 277 -3.27 6.14 22.19
CA SER A 277 -4.54 6.29 21.45
C SER A 277 -5.80 6.59 22.28
N GLY A 278 -5.76 7.05 23.50
CA GLY A 278 -6.93 7.61 24.23
C GLY A 278 -8.25 6.80 24.31
N ASP A 279 -8.43 5.80 23.47
CA ASP A 279 -9.69 5.09 23.21
C ASP A 279 -9.73 3.65 23.72
N LEU A 280 -8.63 3.13 24.26
CA LEU A 280 -8.57 1.74 24.71
C LEU A 280 -9.09 1.60 26.13
N LEU A 281 -10.11 0.78 26.33
CA LEU A 281 -10.54 0.38 27.66
C LEU A 281 -9.46 -0.48 28.32
N PRO A 282 -9.15 -0.26 29.62
CA PRO A 282 -8.31 -1.16 30.38
C PRO A 282 -8.79 -2.61 30.28
N LEU A 283 -7.88 -3.57 30.33
CA LEU A 283 -8.23 -5.00 30.21
C LEU A 283 -9.26 -5.44 31.28
N THR A 284 -9.20 -4.84 32.48
CA THR A 284 -10.13 -5.08 33.59
C THR A 284 -11.55 -4.54 33.35
N GLN A 285 -11.72 -3.62 32.41
CA GLN A 285 -13.04 -3.02 32.10
C GLN A 285 -13.66 -3.63 30.83
N ARG A 286 -12.98 -4.57 30.21
CA ARG A 286 -13.50 -5.24 29.02
C ARG A 286 -14.56 -6.26 29.37
N PRO A 287 -15.54 -6.48 28.45
CA PRO A 287 -16.50 -7.56 28.62
C PRO A 287 -15.82 -8.91 28.78
N VAL A 288 -16.30 -9.70 29.74
CA VAL A 288 -15.76 -11.03 30.05
C VAL A 288 -16.84 -12.09 29.86
N LEU A 289 -16.48 -13.18 29.18
CA LEU A 289 -17.26 -14.42 29.14
C LEU A 289 -16.47 -15.51 29.86
N VAL A 290 -17.16 -16.44 30.51
CA VAL A 290 -16.54 -17.57 31.21
C VAL A 290 -16.96 -18.86 30.52
N ALA A 291 -15.97 -19.58 29.98
CA ALA A 291 -16.13 -20.90 29.36
C ALA A 291 -15.72 -21.99 30.33
N LEU A 292 -16.70 -22.72 30.87
CA LEU A 292 -16.51 -23.88 31.73
C LEU A 292 -16.22 -25.08 30.82
N ASN A 293 -14.93 -25.38 30.61
CA ASN A 293 -14.50 -26.38 29.63
C ASN A 293 -14.33 -27.77 30.24
N LYS A 294 -14.34 -28.80 29.37
CA LYS A 294 -14.28 -30.23 29.68
C LYS A 294 -15.51 -30.80 30.40
N THR A 295 -16.68 -30.21 30.12
CA THR A 295 -17.98 -30.71 30.63
C THR A 295 -18.48 -31.99 29.94
N ASP A 296 -17.68 -32.59 29.08
CA ASP A 296 -17.87 -33.95 28.52
C ASP A 296 -17.48 -35.05 29.51
N LEU A 297 -16.67 -34.70 30.53
CA LEU A 297 -16.30 -35.60 31.59
C LEU A 297 -17.33 -35.55 32.73
N PRO A 298 -17.74 -36.68 33.34
CA PRO A 298 -18.70 -36.67 34.45
C PRO A 298 -18.32 -35.76 35.60
N ASP A 299 -17.06 -35.84 36.07
CA ASP A 299 -16.52 -34.97 37.16
C ASP A 299 -16.56 -33.51 36.77
N GLY A 300 -16.32 -33.19 35.46
CA GLY A 300 -16.37 -31.83 34.93
C GLY A 300 -17.79 -31.28 34.86
N GLN A 301 -18.80 -32.12 34.55
CA GLN A 301 -20.18 -31.69 34.58
C GLN A 301 -20.65 -31.39 36.01
N ASP A 302 -20.38 -32.30 36.96
CA ASP A 302 -20.76 -32.13 38.38
C ASP A 302 -20.10 -30.85 38.99
N MET A 303 -18.83 -30.59 38.65
CA MET A 303 -18.14 -29.37 39.08
C MET A 303 -18.75 -28.12 38.43
N SER A 304 -19.09 -28.17 37.12
CA SER A 304 -19.75 -27.07 36.42
C SER A 304 -21.07 -26.68 37.07
N ASP A 305 -21.92 -27.68 37.42
CA ASP A 305 -23.20 -27.45 38.07
C ASP A 305 -23.06 -26.77 39.43
N MET A 306 -21.97 -27.07 40.17
CA MET A 306 -21.69 -26.44 41.47
C MET A 306 -21.20 -24.99 41.31
N VAL A 307 -20.26 -24.74 40.42
CA VAL A 307 -19.56 -23.46 40.29
C VAL A 307 -20.36 -22.42 39.48
N ARG A 308 -21.19 -22.88 38.56
CA ARG A 308 -21.96 -22.03 37.67
C ARG A 308 -22.83 -21.00 38.42
N SER A 309 -23.58 -21.46 39.43
CA SER A 309 -24.49 -20.60 40.20
C SER A 309 -23.74 -19.49 40.97
N GLU A 310 -22.53 -19.77 41.44
CA GLU A 310 -21.67 -18.81 42.12
C GLU A 310 -21.12 -17.76 41.13
N LEU A 311 -20.66 -18.18 39.95
CA LEU A 311 -20.16 -17.26 38.93
C LEU A 311 -21.26 -16.39 38.34
N GLU A 312 -22.46 -16.93 38.11
CA GLU A 312 -23.62 -16.15 37.64
C GLU A 312 -24.09 -15.15 38.70
N ALA A 313 -24.03 -15.51 39.98
CA ALA A 313 -24.32 -14.59 41.10
C ALA A 313 -23.30 -13.45 41.19
N SER A 314 -22.06 -13.70 40.77
CA SER A 314 -20.99 -12.69 40.68
C SER A 314 -21.08 -11.84 39.41
N GLY A 315 -22.07 -12.09 38.53
CA GLY A 315 -22.34 -11.30 37.33
C GLY A 315 -21.68 -11.79 36.05
N TYR A 316 -21.03 -12.94 36.06
CA TYR A 316 -20.41 -13.50 34.84
C TYR A 316 -21.44 -14.21 33.95
N ARG A 317 -21.28 -14.07 32.61
CA ARG A 317 -21.99 -14.90 31.63
C ARG A 317 -21.21 -16.19 31.44
N THR A 318 -21.77 -17.32 31.90
CA THR A 318 -21.12 -18.63 31.89
C THR A 318 -21.64 -19.50 30.75
N PHE A 319 -20.72 -20.28 30.14
CA PHE A 319 -21.02 -21.23 29.10
C PHE A 319 -20.38 -22.57 29.38
N GLU A 320 -21.22 -23.63 29.49
CA GLU A 320 -20.70 -24.99 29.57
C GLU A 320 -20.25 -25.46 28.19
N VAL A 321 -18.97 -25.78 28.05
CA VAL A 321 -18.39 -26.14 26.77
C VAL A 321 -17.54 -27.40 26.87
N SER A 322 -17.42 -28.08 25.73
CA SER A 322 -16.43 -29.12 25.53
C SER A 322 -15.80 -28.97 24.15
N ALA A 323 -14.50 -28.75 24.10
CA ALA A 323 -13.75 -28.71 22.86
C ALA A 323 -13.73 -30.07 22.14
N VAL A 324 -13.91 -31.18 22.87
CA VAL A 324 -13.89 -32.55 22.32
C VAL A 324 -15.26 -32.96 21.77
N SER A 325 -16.33 -32.77 22.54
CA SER A 325 -17.69 -33.16 22.15
C SER A 325 -18.43 -32.07 21.35
N HIS A 326 -17.84 -30.86 21.21
CA HIS A 326 -18.44 -29.67 20.61
C HIS A 326 -19.71 -29.18 21.32
N LYS A 327 -20.00 -29.63 22.58
CA LYS A 327 -21.09 -29.13 23.40
C LYS A 327 -20.91 -27.64 23.68
N GLY A 328 -21.96 -26.82 23.56
CA GLY A 328 -22.00 -25.39 23.96
C GLY A 328 -21.15 -24.45 23.09
N LEU A 329 -20.42 -24.96 22.10
CA LEU A 329 -19.53 -24.12 21.28
C LEU A 329 -20.28 -23.10 20.42
N LYS A 330 -21.47 -23.46 19.95
CA LYS A 330 -22.31 -22.58 19.13
C LYS A 330 -22.79 -21.39 19.93
N GLU A 331 -23.31 -21.63 21.12
CA GLU A 331 -23.81 -20.61 22.04
C GLU A 331 -22.69 -19.64 22.44
N LEU A 332 -21.51 -20.17 22.78
CA LEU A 332 -20.33 -19.38 23.06
C LEU A 332 -19.89 -18.52 21.86
N SER A 333 -19.89 -19.09 20.63
CA SER A 333 -19.48 -18.36 19.43
C SER A 333 -20.43 -17.19 19.11
N PHE A 334 -21.74 -17.35 19.31
CA PHE A 334 -22.69 -16.25 19.13
C PHE A 334 -22.55 -15.18 20.20
N ALA A 335 -22.31 -15.55 21.46
CA ALA A 335 -22.06 -14.58 22.53
C ALA A 335 -20.76 -13.77 22.27
N MET A 336 -19.69 -14.40 21.77
CA MET A 336 -18.49 -13.70 21.33
C MET A 336 -18.79 -12.74 20.18
N ALA A 337 -19.53 -13.17 19.16
CA ALA A 337 -19.91 -12.35 18.01
C ALA A 337 -20.73 -11.11 18.42
N GLU A 338 -21.62 -11.25 19.38
CA GLU A 338 -22.40 -10.15 19.96
C GLU A 338 -21.45 -9.05 20.52
N LEU A 339 -20.48 -9.45 21.37
CA LEU A 339 -19.54 -8.51 21.98
C LEU A 339 -18.62 -7.87 20.95
N VAL A 340 -18.18 -8.61 19.94
CA VAL A 340 -17.37 -8.06 18.84
C VAL A 340 -18.17 -7.02 18.06
N LYS A 341 -19.44 -7.27 17.79
CA LYS A 341 -20.32 -6.34 17.08
C LYS A 341 -20.54 -5.07 17.89
N GLU A 342 -20.84 -5.19 19.19
CA GLU A 342 -21.02 -4.05 20.10
C GLU A 342 -19.75 -3.18 20.15
N GLU A 343 -18.59 -3.80 20.24
CA GLU A 343 -17.32 -3.05 20.28
C GLU A 343 -17.02 -2.36 18.94
N ARG A 344 -17.30 -3.01 17.80
CA ARG A 344 -17.17 -2.39 16.48
C ARG A 344 -18.09 -1.19 16.30
N GLU A 345 -19.35 -1.31 16.77
CA GLU A 345 -20.33 -0.20 16.78
C GLU A 345 -19.88 0.94 17.71
N ARG A 346 -19.34 0.62 18.90
CA ARG A 346 -18.79 1.60 19.82
C ARG A 346 -17.62 2.37 19.22
N ARG A 347 -16.68 1.66 18.59
CA ARG A 347 -15.54 2.29 17.89
C ARG A 347 -15.99 3.17 16.76
N ALA A 348 -16.93 2.73 15.94
CA ALA A 348 -17.47 3.54 14.85
C ALA A 348 -18.14 4.84 15.33
N GLN A 349 -18.77 4.85 16.53
CA GLN A 349 -19.35 6.06 17.12
C GLN A 349 -18.29 7.03 17.67
N VAL A 350 -17.15 6.53 18.15
CA VAL A 350 -16.04 7.35 18.65
C VAL A 350 -15.26 7.98 17.50
N GLU A 351 -15.22 7.32 16.36
CA GLU A 351 -14.51 7.78 15.13
C GLU A 351 -15.19 8.94 14.41
N ASP A 352 -16.42 9.35 14.77
CA ASP A 352 -17.01 10.63 14.34
C ASP A 352 -16.26 11.87 14.90
N SER A 353 -15.30 11.66 15.78
CA SER A 353 -14.27 12.65 16.11
C SER A 353 -13.15 12.59 15.07
N PRO A 354 -12.70 13.74 14.51
CA PRO A 354 -11.73 13.74 13.41
C PRO A 354 -10.47 12.99 13.84
N VAL A 355 -10.26 11.82 13.25
CA VAL A 355 -9.05 11.02 13.40
C VAL A 355 -7.86 11.93 13.14
N ARG A 356 -6.93 12.03 14.10
CA ARG A 356 -5.64 12.67 13.89
C ARG A 356 -4.88 11.88 12.80
N GLN A 357 -5.22 12.17 11.56
CA GLN A 357 -4.35 11.79 10.45
C GLN A 357 -3.04 12.52 10.69
N ILE A 358 -1.98 11.79 10.96
CA ILE A 358 -0.62 12.33 10.87
C ILE A 358 -0.37 12.53 9.38
N ILE A 359 -0.94 13.61 8.85
CA ILE A 359 -0.58 14.08 7.52
C ILE A 359 0.84 14.60 7.68
N ARG A 360 1.82 13.82 7.28
CA ARG A 360 3.13 14.35 6.97
C ARG A 360 2.95 15.05 5.62
N PRO A 361 2.87 16.38 5.55
CA PRO A 361 2.75 17.06 4.28
C PRO A 361 4.01 16.75 3.48
N ILE A 362 3.85 15.90 2.47
CA ILE A 362 4.80 15.91 1.34
C ILE A 362 4.59 17.28 0.72
N ALA A 363 5.65 18.05 0.59
CA ALA A 363 5.60 19.37 -0.04
C ALA A 363 4.88 19.23 -1.38
N VAL A 364 3.62 19.69 -1.46
CA VAL A 364 2.77 19.57 -2.65
C VAL A 364 3.24 20.52 -3.75
N ASP A 365 4.04 21.52 -3.39
CA ASP A 365 4.68 22.50 -4.27
C ASP A 365 6.21 22.46 -4.08
N ASP A 366 6.82 21.37 -4.49
CA ASP A 366 8.22 21.40 -4.85
C ASP A 366 8.34 22.16 -6.19
N THR A 367 8.32 23.48 -6.06
CA THR A 367 8.48 24.39 -7.22
C THR A 367 9.94 24.53 -7.60
N GLY A 368 10.83 23.98 -6.78
CA GLY A 368 12.28 24.02 -6.92
C GLY A 368 12.81 22.91 -7.84
N PHE A 369 14.03 23.14 -8.20
CA PHE A 369 14.92 22.15 -8.79
C PHE A 369 16.30 22.36 -8.18
N ASP A 370 17.07 21.29 -8.11
CA ASP A 370 18.48 21.33 -7.71
C ASP A 370 19.33 20.84 -8.88
N ILE A 371 20.49 21.43 -9.07
CA ILE A 371 21.46 20.98 -10.07
C ILE A 371 22.70 20.48 -9.34
N VAL A 372 23.09 19.24 -9.65
CA VAL A 372 24.30 18.63 -9.11
C VAL A 372 25.30 18.47 -10.26
N ARG A 373 26.51 19.02 -10.10
CA ARG A 373 27.60 18.80 -11.05
C ARG A 373 28.34 17.51 -10.69
N GLU A 374 28.40 16.60 -11.63
CA GLU A 374 29.14 15.33 -11.54
C GLU A 374 30.27 15.35 -12.56
N GLU A 375 31.44 14.82 -12.21
CA GLU A 375 32.55 14.66 -13.18
C GLU A 375 32.57 13.21 -13.67
N THR A 376 32.40 13.04 -14.96
CA THR A 376 32.46 11.74 -15.64
C THR A 376 33.73 11.62 -16.47
N ALA A 377 34.03 10.42 -16.96
CA ALA A 377 35.17 10.16 -17.85
C ALA A 377 35.09 10.93 -19.18
N GLU A 378 33.89 11.36 -19.58
CA GLU A 378 33.63 12.07 -20.85
C GLU A 378 33.54 13.59 -20.66
N GLY A 379 33.58 14.10 -19.41
CA GLY A 379 33.50 15.52 -19.10
C GLY A 379 32.55 15.85 -17.98
N PRO A 380 32.27 17.15 -17.73
CA PRO A 380 31.30 17.56 -16.72
C PRO A 380 29.88 17.17 -17.13
N MET A 381 29.13 16.59 -16.19
CA MET A 381 27.74 16.25 -16.33
C MET A 381 26.92 17.02 -15.31
N PHE A 382 25.78 17.57 -15.70
CA PHE A 382 24.90 18.31 -14.81
C PHE A 382 23.59 17.54 -14.63
N ARG A 383 23.32 17.12 -13.39
CA ARG A 383 22.10 16.40 -13.04
C ARG A 383 21.06 17.35 -12.48
N VAL A 384 19.95 17.50 -13.16
CA VAL A 384 18.79 18.30 -12.74
C VAL A 384 17.80 17.41 -12.00
N LEU A 385 17.60 17.69 -10.71
CA LEU A 385 16.67 17.01 -9.83
C LEU A 385 15.51 17.95 -9.52
N GLY A 386 14.29 17.43 -9.54
CA GLY A 386 13.09 18.19 -9.21
C GLY A 386 11.84 17.55 -9.81
N SER A 387 10.74 17.63 -9.09
CA SER A 387 9.49 16.96 -9.50
C SER A 387 8.94 17.49 -10.83
N LYS A 388 9.07 18.80 -11.09
CA LYS A 388 8.59 19.43 -12.33
C LYS A 388 9.44 19.07 -13.56
N PRO A 389 10.78 19.26 -13.55
CA PRO A 389 11.63 18.86 -14.68
C PRO A 389 11.45 17.38 -15.05
N GLN A 390 11.50 16.49 -14.06
CA GLN A 390 11.35 15.05 -14.26
C GLN A 390 10.01 14.70 -14.91
N ARG A 391 8.91 15.25 -14.39
CA ARG A 391 7.57 15.04 -14.93
C ARG A 391 7.45 15.54 -16.36
N TRP A 392 8.01 16.72 -16.68
CA TRP A 392 7.93 17.27 -18.03
C TRP A 392 8.70 16.43 -19.05
N VAL A 393 9.81 15.86 -18.66
CA VAL A 393 10.57 14.91 -19.47
C VAL A 393 9.73 13.67 -19.76
N LEU A 394 9.09 13.07 -18.74
CA LEU A 394 8.22 11.90 -18.92
C LEU A 394 7.00 12.17 -19.82
N GLN A 395 6.50 13.41 -19.82
CA GLN A 395 5.38 13.83 -20.66
C GLN A 395 5.77 14.18 -22.10
N THR A 396 7.07 14.22 -22.44
CA THR A 396 7.55 14.68 -23.75
C THR A 396 7.77 13.50 -24.69
N ASP A 397 7.23 13.60 -25.90
CA ASP A 397 7.56 12.71 -26.99
C ASP A 397 8.83 13.22 -27.71
N PHE A 398 9.97 12.61 -27.40
CA PHE A 398 11.27 12.98 -27.98
C PHE A 398 11.40 12.65 -29.48
N SER A 399 10.41 11.99 -30.07
CA SER A 399 10.37 11.81 -31.53
C SER A 399 9.79 13.03 -32.27
N ASN A 400 9.29 14.04 -31.53
CA ASN A 400 8.64 15.23 -32.08
C ASN A 400 9.41 16.48 -31.65
N ASP A 401 10.04 17.15 -32.61
CA ASP A 401 10.87 18.34 -32.38
C ASP A 401 10.10 19.52 -31.74
N GLU A 402 8.80 19.67 -32.07
CA GLU A 402 7.95 20.69 -31.45
C GLU A 402 7.71 20.39 -29.97
N ALA A 403 7.59 19.12 -29.58
CA ALA A 403 7.43 18.72 -28.19
C ALA A 403 8.71 18.95 -27.41
N VAL A 404 9.87 18.65 -28.00
CA VAL A 404 11.19 18.91 -27.41
C VAL A 404 11.39 20.42 -27.21
N GLY A 405 11.10 21.24 -28.22
CA GLY A 405 11.15 22.70 -28.11
C GLY A 405 10.20 23.24 -27.03
N TYR A 406 9.04 22.60 -26.83
CA TYR A 406 8.13 22.98 -25.74
C TYR A 406 8.70 22.62 -24.36
N LEU A 407 9.38 21.48 -24.23
CA LEU A 407 10.10 21.11 -23.01
C LEU A 407 11.18 22.16 -22.68
N ALA A 408 12.00 22.52 -23.66
CA ALA A 408 13.05 23.52 -23.50
C ALA A 408 12.49 24.87 -23.02
N ASP A 409 11.40 25.39 -23.66
CA ASP A 409 10.72 26.62 -23.21
C ASP A 409 10.21 26.54 -21.75
N ARG A 410 9.85 25.34 -21.28
CA ARG A 410 9.38 25.16 -19.88
C ARG A 410 10.52 25.14 -18.90
N LEU A 411 11.66 24.51 -19.26
CA LEU A 411 12.87 24.47 -18.45
C LEU A 411 13.50 25.87 -18.35
N GLU A 412 13.54 26.63 -19.46
CA GLU A 412 13.97 28.04 -19.47
C GLU A 412 13.13 28.88 -18.49
N ARG A 413 11.80 28.81 -18.57
CA ARG A 413 10.90 29.57 -17.68
C ARG A 413 11.01 29.16 -16.21
N LEU A 414 11.47 27.98 -15.93
CA LEU A 414 11.72 27.52 -14.57
C LEU A 414 13.05 28.07 -14.03
N GLY A 415 13.95 28.56 -14.91
CA GLY A 415 15.27 29.08 -14.57
C GLY A 415 16.38 28.05 -14.61
N VAL A 416 16.13 26.86 -15.15
CA VAL A 416 17.13 25.78 -15.21
C VAL A 416 18.34 26.19 -16.02
N GLU A 417 18.14 26.90 -17.16
CA GLU A 417 19.24 27.36 -18.00
C GLU A 417 20.12 28.41 -17.32
N GLU A 418 19.48 29.35 -16.60
CA GLU A 418 20.22 30.40 -15.85
C GLU A 418 21.12 29.77 -14.78
N GLU A 419 20.62 28.75 -14.07
CA GLU A 419 21.40 28.08 -13.02
C GLU A 419 22.51 27.20 -13.61
N LEU A 420 22.28 26.53 -14.75
CA LEU A 420 23.31 25.79 -15.48
C LEU A 420 24.47 26.70 -15.90
N PHE A 421 24.17 27.90 -16.45
CA PHE A 421 25.19 28.88 -16.78
C PHE A 421 25.95 29.37 -15.54
N ALA A 422 25.25 29.61 -14.42
CA ALA A 422 25.86 30.00 -13.17
C ALA A 422 26.84 28.95 -12.62
N MET A 423 26.52 27.66 -12.86
CA MET A 423 27.39 26.52 -12.49
C MET A 423 28.53 26.26 -13.49
N GLY A 424 28.59 27.00 -14.58
CA GLY A 424 29.65 26.93 -15.56
C GLY A 424 29.44 25.86 -16.64
N ALA A 425 28.18 25.49 -16.94
CA ALA A 425 27.86 24.66 -18.07
C ALA A 425 28.08 25.37 -19.40
N HIS A 426 28.56 24.65 -20.42
CA HIS A 426 28.79 25.14 -21.76
C HIS A 426 27.91 24.40 -22.77
N PRO A 427 27.56 25.01 -23.92
CA PRO A 427 26.87 24.33 -24.99
C PRO A 427 27.59 23.03 -25.39
N GLY A 428 26.85 21.92 -25.44
CA GLY A 428 27.39 20.60 -25.71
C GLY A 428 27.73 19.76 -24.47
N ASP A 429 27.63 20.34 -23.25
CA ASP A 429 27.77 19.56 -22.02
C ASP A 429 26.56 18.62 -21.83
N THR A 430 26.83 17.49 -21.18
CA THR A 430 25.79 16.49 -20.92
C THR A 430 24.90 16.90 -19.77
N ILE A 431 23.59 16.99 -20.01
CA ILE A 431 22.57 17.22 -18.99
C ILE A 431 21.75 15.97 -18.79
N VAL A 432 21.54 15.63 -17.51
CA VAL A 432 20.73 14.49 -17.09
C VAL A 432 19.55 15.02 -16.26
N ILE A 433 18.33 14.73 -16.66
CA ILE A 433 17.16 15.08 -15.85
C ILE A 433 16.57 13.81 -15.24
N GLY A 434 16.59 13.75 -13.90
CA GLY A 434 16.04 12.63 -13.12
C GLY A 434 17.05 11.93 -12.24
N PRO A 435 16.56 11.03 -11.36
CA PRO A 435 17.40 10.18 -10.51
C PRO A 435 18.19 9.16 -11.34
N GLU A 436 19.19 8.52 -10.73
CA GLU A 436 20.09 7.57 -11.43
C GLU A 436 19.32 6.44 -12.14
N ASP A 437 18.25 5.93 -11.51
CA ASP A 437 17.49 4.78 -12.03
C ASP A 437 16.53 5.14 -13.17
N ASN A 438 16.14 6.40 -13.32
CA ASN A 438 15.17 6.84 -14.32
C ASN A 438 15.48 8.24 -14.81
N SER A 439 16.56 8.37 -15.56
CA SER A 439 17.04 9.65 -16.07
C SER A 439 17.01 9.68 -17.60
N VAL A 440 16.85 10.89 -18.14
CA VAL A 440 16.98 11.17 -19.58
C VAL A 440 18.21 12.06 -19.76
N VAL A 441 19.06 11.62 -20.67
CA VAL A 441 20.33 12.28 -20.99
C VAL A 441 20.19 13.01 -22.33
N PHE A 442 20.64 14.24 -22.38
CA PHE A 442 20.72 15.02 -23.63
C PHE A 442 21.91 15.97 -23.63
N ASP A 443 22.39 16.26 -24.80
CA ASP A 443 23.39 17.32 -25.01
C ASP A 443 22.71 18.67 -24.88
N TRP A 444 23.34 19.58 -24.10
CA TRP A 444 22.74 20.87 -23.86
C TRP A 444 22.94 21.83 -25.02
N ASP A 445 21.82 22.28 -25.59
CA ASP A 445 21.79 23.35 -26.58
C ASP A 445 20.89 24.49 -26.04
N PRO A 446 21.50 25.61 -25.54
CA PRO A 446 20.73 26.67 -24.92
C PRO A 446 19.73 27.31 -25.90
N THR A 447 18.51 27.50 -25.44
CA THR A 447 17.43 28.11 -26.24
C THR A 447 17.74 29.55 -26.72
N MET A 448 18.61 30.24 -26.03
CA MET A 448 19.08 31.59 -26.45
C MET A 448 19.86 31.57 -27.78
N VAL A 449 20.51 30.48 -28.11
CA VAL A 449 21.25 30.35 -29.39
C VAL A 449 20.29 29.86 -30.48
N GLY A 450 19.40 28.90 -30.18
CA GLY A 450 18.41 28.37 -31.13
C GLY A 450 17.30 29.35 -31.50
N GLY A 451 16.87 30.20 -30.56
CA GLY A 451 15.78 31.18 -30.77
C GLY A 451 16.16 32.32 -31.72
N ALA A 452 17.45 32.66 -31.84
CA ALA A 452 17.91 33.70 -32.75
C ALA A 452 18.01 33.24 -34.22
N GLU A 453 18.22 31.94 -34.45
CA GLU A 453 18.28 31.33 -35.79
C GLU A 453 16.90 30.99 -36.37
N LEU A 454 15.88 30.75 -35.53
CA LEU A 454 14.52 30.40 -35.92
C LEU A 454 13.66 31.63 -36.26
N LEU A 455 14.09 32.86 -36.01
CA LEU A 455 13.43 34.09 -36.40
C LEU A 455 13.83 34.49 -37.81
N GLY A 456 13.49 33.66 -38.78
CA GLY A 456 13.40 34.10 -40.17
C GLY A 456 12.44 35.30 -40.31
N ALA A 457 12.64 36.14 -41.32
CA ALA A 457 11.85 37.37 -41.57
C ALA A 457 10.34 37.11 -41.38
N ARG A 458 9.64 38.05 -40.73
CA ARG A 458 8.19 37.98 -40.49
C ARG A 458 7.44 37.59 -41.74
N GLY A 459 6.87 36.39 -41.79
CA GLY A 459 6.03 35.91 -42.86
C GLY A 459 6.53 34.70 -43.63
N THR A 460 7.73 34.22 -43.38
CA THR A 460 8.25 32.97 -43.95
C THR A 460 8.03 31.85 -42.96
N ASP A 461 7.00 31.04 -43.23
CA ASP A 461 6.84 29.73 -42.53
C ASP A 461 7.67 28.74 -43.31
N MET A 462 8.85 28.35 -42.79
CA MET A 462 9.75 27.36 -43.40
C MET A 462 9.05 26.01 -43.71
N ARG A 463 7.91 25.76 -43.10
CA ARG A 463 7.05 24.61 -43.39
C ARG A 463 6.36 24.68 -44.75
N LEU A 464 6.36 25.85 -45.39
CA LEU A 464 5.82 26.05 -46.72
C LEU A 464 6.87 25.97 -47.84
N GLU A 465 8.15 26.06 -47.49
CA GLU A 465 9.27 25.96 -48.45
C GLU A 465 9.80 24.54 -48.61
N ASP A 466 9.55 23.65 -47.64
CA ASP A 466 10.01 22.24 -47.70
C ASP A 466 8.92 21.35 -48.36
N ASP A 467 8.91 21.35 -49.68
CA ASP A 467 8.01 20.50 -50.49
C ASP A 467 8.54 19.02 -50.56
N GLN A 468 9.57 18.69 -49.81
CA GLN A 468 10.12 17.33 -49.66
C GLN A 468 9.49 16.60 -48.48
N ARG A 469 8.20 16.30 -48.57
CA ARG A 469 7.61 15.30 -47.68
C ARG A 469 8.29 13.97 -47.97
N ALA A 470 9.12 13.52 -47.00
CA ALA A 470 9.69 12.19 -47.04
C ALA A 470 8.61 11.15 -47.40
N THR A 471 8.86 10.38 -48.42
CA THR A 471 7.91 9.39 -48.94
C THR A 471 7.60 8.35 -47.86
N ARG A 472 6.42 7.70 -47.95
CA ARG A 472 6.07 6.59 -47.05
C ARG A 472 7.14 5.50 -46.95
N LYS A 473 7.93 5.33 -48.02
CA LYS A 473 9.02 4.37 -48.12
C LYS A 473 10.24 4.83 -47.32
N GLU A 474 10.58 6.12 -47.38
CA GLU A 474 11.70 6.72 -46.65
C GLU A 474 11.42 6.75 -45.13
N ARG A 475 10.19 7.13 -44.72
CA ARG A 475 9.77 7.06 -43.32
C ARG A 475 9.82 5.64 -42.76
N LYS A 476 9.46 4.64 -43.59
CA LYS A 476 9.51 3.24 -43.15
C LYS A 476 10.95 2.75 -43.07
N ALA A 477 11.85 3.19 -43.97
CA ALA A 477 13.26 2.87 -43.92
C ALA A 477 13.95 3.47 -42.69
N ALA A 478 13.73 4.76 -42.42
CA ALA A 478 14.26 5.44 -41.24
C ALA A 478 13.74 4.84 -39.93
N PHE A 479 12.47 4.38 -39.91
CA PHE A 479 11.93 3.66 -38.75
C PHE A 479 12.62 2.32 -38.50
N HIS A 480 12.87 1.54 -39.56
CA HIS A 480 13.60 0.25 -39.45
C HIS A 480 15.05 0.46 -39.02
N GLU A 481 15.72 1.45 -39.58
CA GLU A 481 17.11 1.79 -39.22
C GLU A 481 17.24 2.17 -37.75
N ARG A 482 16.28 2.97 -37.19
CA ARG A 482 16.21 3.29 -35.76
C ARG A 482 15.89 2.07 -34.88
N MET A 483 15.03 1.16 -35.34
CA MET A 483 14.70 -0.05 -34.60
C MET A 483 15.89 -1.03 -34.57
N ASP A 484 16.64 -1.13 -35.67
CA ASP A 484 17.82 -1.98 -35.76
C ASP A 484 18.95 -1.43 -34.86
N ALA A 485 19.20 -0.13 -34.88
CA ALA A 485 20.17 0.52 -33.99
C ALA A 485 19.79 0.36 -32.51
N LYS A 486 18.50 0.42 -32.19
CA LYS A 486 18.02 0.21 -30.80
C LYS A 486 18.12 -1.27 -30.38
N ALA A 487 17.98 -2.20 -31.30
CA ALA A 487 18.19 -3.64 -31.07
C ALA A 487 19.67 -3.97 -30.87
N GLU A 488 20.57 -3.35 -31.65
CA GLU A 488 22.00 -3.49 -31.47
C GLU A 488 22.47 -2.95 -30.12
N ALA A 489 22.05 -1.74 -29.74
CA ALA A 489 22.39 -1.15 -28.43
C ALA A 489 21.87 -1.99 -27.24
N ARG A 490 20.68 -2.61 -27.38
CA ARG A 490 20.19 -3.56 -26.36
C ARG A 490 21.03 -4.83 -26.30
N ALA A 491 21.43 -5.37 -27.42
CA ALA A 491 22.27 -6.57 -27.48
C ALA A 491 23.66 -6.32 -26.86
N GLU A 492 24.25 -5.14 -27.11
CA GLU A 492 25.51 -4.73 -26.46
C GLU A 492 25.37 -4.64 -24.94
N LEU A 493 24.32 -3.98 -24.44
CA LEU A 493 24.04 -3.86 -23.01
C LEU A 493 23.78 -5.21 -22.32
N GLU A 494 23.10 -6.14 -23.00
CA GLU A 494 22.93 -7.50 -22.51
C GLU A 494 24.22 -8.29 -22.50
N ALA A 495 25.08 -8.08 -23.50
CA ALA A 495 26.39 -8.72 -23.56
C ALA A 495 27.32 -8.21 -22.45
N GLU A 496 27.31 -6.91 -22.15
CA GLU A 496 28.07 -6.32 -21.05
C GLU A 496 27.58 -6.87 -19.70
N ARG A 497 26.26 -6.88 -19.45
CA ARG A 497 25.69 -7.46 -18.22
C ARG A 497 26.02 -8.94 -18.03
N LEU A 498 26.08 -9.71 -19.12
CA LEU A 498 26.47 -11.10 -19.07
C LEU A 498 27.97 -11.27 -18.79
N ALA A 499 28.81 -10.38 -19.33
CA ALA A 499 30.24 -10.35 -19.07
C ALA A 499 30.55 -9.99 -17.62
N GLU A 500 29.89 -8.96 -17.07
CA GLU A 500 29.99 -8.59 -15.65
C GLU A 500 29.53 -9.72 -14.71
N LYS A 501 28.43 -10.41 -15.07
CA LYS A 501 27.91 -11.53 -14.28
C LYS A 501 28.85 -12.74 -14.29
N ARG A 502 29.56 -12.96 -15.38
CA ARG A 502 30.61 -14.00 -15.47
C ARG A 502 31.85 -13.63 -14.64
N ALA A 503 32.32 -12.39 -14.76
CA ALA A 503 33.44 -11.90 -13.97
C ALA A 503 33.16 -11.92 -12.44
N ARG A 504 31.92 -11.69 -12.04
CA ARG A 504 31.50 -11.74 -10.64
C ARG A 504 31.39 -13.16 -10.09
N ASN A 505 31.05 -14.15 -10.94
CA ASN A 505 31.01 -15.56 -10.56
C ASN A 505 32.39 -16.21 -10.51
N GLU A 506 33.35 -15.77 -11.37
CA GLU A 506 34.72 -16.23 -11.35
C GLU A 506 35.56 -15.69 -10.19
N GLY A 507 35.15 -14.51 -9.61
CA GLY A 507 35.80 -13.94 -8.43
C GLY A 507 35.25 -14.45 -7.08
N SER A 508 34.28 -15.36 -7.07
CA SER A 508 33.73 -15.97 -5.85
C SER A 508 34.22 -17.40 -5.57
N ASP A 509 35.07 -17.95 -6.44
CA ASP A 509 35.66 -19.28 -6.31
C ASP A 509 37.17 -19.25 -5.99
N GLU A 510 37.73 -18.10 -5.60
CA GLU A 510 39.01 -17.95 -4.92
C GLU A 510 38.72 -17.44 -3.47
#